data_01c521b089a477e882722bd8bef8a474
#
_entry.id   01c521b089a477e882722bd8bef8a474
#
_cell.length_a   1.000
_cell.length_b   1.000
_cell.length_c   1.000
_cell.angle_alpha   90.00
_cell.angle_beta   90.00
_cell.angle_gamma   90.00
#
_symmetry.space_group_name_H-M   'P 1'
#
loop_
_entity.id
_entity.type
_entity.pdbx_description
1 polymer ?
#
loop_
_entity_poly.entity_id
_entity_poly.type
_entity_poly.pdbx_seq_one_letter_code
_entity_poly.pdbx_strand_id
1 'polypeptide(L)'
;MDISEKLEKGYEIAQWRDDPWSPEGRKRYESALKKFGKLSQHPWLTELTSSDKVSILDLGAGRGIGGVALAKVLANKGLEVELTIIDLRESAVRDSLKFAKEKGVKAKAYKMDAVEAYRLGRFDLVLMYGAILAHFDSWALPRLFASAAEALEEKGVVVVEEMDRVHVIFMSKFKEFIVENPKPEALSISVHAGYDPVKGSYLRNYIRVKDWEVVTLPVNFRSISTIASTLWLFLKDIDIVKTETENLYLVLGKTPRRLLKPEHLEEPTVVKRGKPWNFL
;
A
#
# COMPACT_ATOMS: atom_id res chain seq x y z
N MET A 1 -8.70 20.38 6.18
CA MET A 1 -8.58 18.93 6.40
C MET A 1 -7.29 18.48 5.75
N ASP A 2 -6.37 17.94 6.51
CA ASP A 2 -5.11 17.39 5.98
C ASP A 2 -5.35 16.01 5.28
N ILE A 3 -4.31 15.42 4.70
CA ILE A 3 -4.46 14.15 3.95
C ILE A 3 -4.79 12.97 4.88
N SER A 4 -4.27 12.95 6.11
CA SER A 4 -4.56 11.93 7.10
C SER A 4 -6.04 11.95 7.49
N GLU A 5 -6.59 13.12 7.79
CA GLU A 5 -8.00 13.32 8.09
C GLU A 5 -8.91 12.95 6.91
N LYS A 6 -8.51 13.31 5.68
CA LYS A 6 -9.26 12.94 4.48
C LYS A 6 -9.29 11.41 4.27
N LEU A 7 -8.16 10.74 4.49
CA LEU A 7 -8.09 9.28 4.39
C LEU A 7 -8.94 8.62 5.49
N GLU A 8 -8.84 9.07 6.74
CA GLU A 8 -9.68 8.57 7.84
C GLU A 8 -11.16 8.63 7.47
N LYS A 9 -11.61 9.79 6.99
CA LYS A 9 -12.98 10.02 6.56
C LYS A 9 -13.37 9.17 5.34
N GLY A 10 -12.48 9.01 4.38
CA GLY A 10 -12.69 8.15 3.21
C GLY A 10 -12.93 6.69 3.59
N TYR A 11 -12.12 6.15 4.51
CA TYR A 11 -12.29 4.80 5.03
C TYR A 11 -13.57 4.64 5.85
N GLU A 12 -13.96 5.66 6.61
CA GLU A 12 -15.23 5.67 7.35
C GLU A 12 -16.44 5.65 6.41
N ILE A 13 -16.42 6.45 5.34
CA ILE A 13 -17.52 6.54 4.37
C ILE A 13 -17.61 5.30 3.48
N ALA A 14 -16.50 4.90 2.85
CA ALA A 14 -16.48 3.79 1.89
C ALA A 14 -16.48 2.41 2.57
N GLN A 15 -16.08 2.34 3.85
CA GLN A 15 -15.96 1.10 4.62
C GLN A 15 -15.16 0.03 3.86
N TRP A 16 -14.04 0.45 3.26
CA TRP A 16 -13.15 -0.49 2.60
C TRP A 16 -12.71 -1.59 3.56
N ARG A 17 -12.45 -2.78 3.03
CA ARG A 17 -12.26 -4.04 3.78
C ARG A 17 -10.97 -4.08 4.60
N ASP A 18 -10.69 -3.05 5.40
CA ASP A 18 -9.49 -2.96 6.25
C ASP A 18 -9.74 -3.32 7.73
N ASP A 19 -11.01 -3.48 8.14
CA ASP A 19 -11.37 -3.91 9.49
C ASP A 19 -11.16 -5.42 9.66
N PRO A 20 -10.12 -5.87 10.42
CA PRO A 20 -9.79 -7.29 10.56
C PRO A 20 -10.83 -8.09 11.36
N TRP A 21 -11.72 -7.42 12.10
CA TRP A 21 -12.77 -8.06 12.89
C TRP A 21 -14.08 -8.25 12.11
N SER A 22 -14.25 -7.54 11.00
CA SER A 22 -15.40 -7.72 10.11
C SER A 22 -15.34 -9.09 9.42
N PRO A 23 -16.47 -9.64 8.96
CA PRO A 23 -16.49 -10.88 8.16
C PRO A 23 -15.60 -10.77 6.90
N GLU A 24 -15.64 -9.64 6.23
CA GLU A 24 -14.85 -9.34 5.03
C GLU A 24 -13.35 -9.24 5.34
N GLY A 25 -12.99 -8.57 6.46
CA GLY A 25 -11.61 -8.47 6.90
C GLY A 25 -11.02 -9.81 7.34
N ARG A 26 -11.79 -10.66 8.02
CA ARG A 26 -11.37 -12.04 8.35
C ARG A 26 -11.07 -12.85 7.09
N LYS A 27 -11.95 -12.81 6.09
CA LYS A 27 -11.72 -13.46 4.79
C LYS A 27 -10.45 -12.93 4.09
N ARG A 28 -10.24 -11.61 4.16
CA ARG A 28 -9.05 -10.96 3.62
C ARG A 28 -7.78 -11.43 4.34
N TYR A 29 -7.81 -11.56 5.66
CA TYR A 29 -6.70 -12.10 6.45
C TYR A 29 -6.39 -13.56 6.09
N GLU A 30 -7.39 -14.42 5.97
CA GLU A 30 -7.24 -15.81 5.55
C GLU A 30 -6.65 -15.90 4.12
N SER A 31 -7.13 -15.07 3.21
CA SER A 31 -6.58 -14.96 1.85
C SER A 31 -5.12 -14.50 1.88
N ALA A 32 -4.77 -13.54 2.75
CA ALA A 32 -3.39 -13.09 2.92
C ALA A 32 -2.47 -14.19 3.44
N LEU A 33 -2.92 -14.97 4.43
CA LEU A 33 -2.15 -16.14 4.93
C LEU A 33 -1.85 -17.14 3.83
N LYS A 34 -2.85 -17.50 3.00
CA LYS A 34 -2.67 -18.41 1.86
C LYS A 34 -1.69 -17.84 0.82
N LYS A 35 -1.86 -16.58 0.47
CA LYS A 35 -1.02 -15.86 -0.50
C LYS A 35 0.44 -15.80 -0.04
N PHE A 36 0.69 -15.38 1.18
CA PHE A 36 2.05 -15.31 1.73
C PHE A 36 2.64 -16.69 2.01
N GLY A 37 1.81 -17.70 2.33
CA GLY A 37 2.25 -19.09 2.39
C GLY A 37 2.84 -19.59 1.05
N LYS A 38 2.21 -19.23 -0.08
CA LYS A 38 2.75 -19.52 -1.41
C LYS A 38 3.97 -18.64 -1.73
N LEU A 39 3.88 -17.33 -1.47
CA LEU A 39 4.96 -16.39 -1.71
C LEU A 39 6.24 -16.77 -0.95
N SER A 40 6.12 -17.33 0.27
CA SER A 40 7.28 -17.75 1.08
C SER A 40 8.08 -18.92 0.46
N GLN A 41 7.60 -19.50 -0.65
CA GLN A 41 8.33 -20.48 -1.47
C GLN A 41 9.13 -19.83 -2.60
N HIS A 42 8.96 -18.52 -2.83
CA HIS A 42 9.74 -17.78 -3.81
C HIS A 42 11.23 -17.80 -3.42
N PRO A 43 12.16 -18.03 -4.36
CA PRO A 43 13.60 -18.17 -4.04
C PRO A 43 14.15 -17.04 -3.19
N TRP A 44 13.77 -15.79 -3.47
CA TRP A 44 14.24 -14.63 -2.72
C TRP A 44 13.75 -14.60 -1.26
N LEU A 45 12.54 -15.08 -1.00
CA LEU A 45 12.04 -15.17 0.37
C LEU A 45 12.60 -16.40 1.09
N THR A 46 12.85 -17.49 0.36
CA THR A 46 13.52 -18.68 0.92
C THR A 46 14.95 -18.36 1.37
N GLU A 47 15.66 -17.51 0.61
CA GLU A 47 16.99 -17.02 1.00
C GLU A 47 16.94 -16.24 2.31
N LEU A 48 15.95 -15.38 2.52
CA LEU A 48 15.75 -14.64 3.77
C LEU A 48 15.43 -15.56 4.95
N THR A 49 14.72 -16.67 4.72
CA THR A 49 14.36 -17.62 5.77
C THR A 49 15.50 -18.55 6.19
N SER A 50 16.70 -18.39 5.65
CA SER A 50 17.93 -19.04 6.14
C SER A 50 18.49 -18.40 7.43
N SER A 51 17.97 -17.21 7.80
CA SER A 51 18.24 -16.55 9.08
C SER A 51 17.24 -17.01 10.15
N ASP A 52 17.61 -16.96 11.42
CA ASP A 52 16.70 -17.27 12.53
C ASP A 52 15.72 -16.13 12.84
N LYS A 53 16.01 -14.93 12.33
CA LYS A 53 15.24 -13.71 12.60
C LYS A 53 14.98 -12.90 11.32
N VAL A 54 13.77 -12.35 11.22
CA VAL A 54 13.35 -11.49 10.11
C VAL A 54 12.62 -10.25 10.64
N SER A 55 13.03 -9.08 10.16
CA SER A 55 12.37 -7.79 10.41
C SER A 55 11.51 -7.38 9.21
N ILE A 56 10.26 -6.98 9.47
CA ILE A 56 9.28 -6.58 8.46
C ILE A 56 8.88 -5.14 8.70
N LEU A 57 8.85 -4.33 7.63
CA LEU A 57 8.24 -3.00 7.59
C LEU A 57 7.01 -3.04 6.69
N ASP A 58 5.82 -2.77 7.23
CA ASP A 58 4.54 -2.72 6.49
C ASP A 58 4.13 -1.26 6.27
N LEU A 59 4.19 -0.82 5.01
CA LEU A 59 3.96 0.57 4.58
C LEU A 59 2.49 0.78 4.19
N GLY A 60 1.83 1.78 4.80
CA GLY A 60 0.41 2.04 4.56
C GLY A 60 -0.45 0.85 4.95
N ALA A 61 -0.11 0.23 6.07
CA ALA A 61 -0.58 -1.09 6.48
C ALA A 61 -2.07 -1.16 6.80
N GLY A 62 -2.76 -0.01 6.89
CA GLY A 62 -4.10 0.03 7.43
C GLY A 62 -4.15 -0.56 8.83
N ARG A 63 -5.16 -1.38 9.12
CA ARG A 63 -5.27 -2.09 10.41
C ARG A 63 -4.43 -3.38 10.49
N GLY A 64 -3.36 -3.48 9.69
CA GLY A 64 -2.29 -4.48 9.83
C GLY A 64 -2.57 -5.85 9.24
N ILE A 65 -3.62 -6.04 8.45
CA ILE A 65 -3.98 -7.37 7.90
C ILE A 65 -2.82 -8.01 7.13
N GLY A 66 -2.13 -7.24 6.28
CA GLY A 66 -1.03 -7.76 5.45
C GLY A 66 0.20 -8.13 6.25
N GLY A 67 0.74 -7.18 7.01
CA GLY A 67 1.95 -7.39 7.81
C GLY A 67 1.79 -8.47 8.85
N VAL A 68 0.65 -8.51 9.56
CA VAL A 68 0.36 -9.56 10.55
C VAL A 68 0.25 -10.93 9.90
N ALA A 69 -0.37 -11.04 8.71
CA ALA A 69 -0.45 -12.32 7.98
C ALA A 69 0.94 -12.80 7.53
N LEU A 70 1.77 -11.91 6.96
CA LEU A 70 3.13 -12.25 6.55
C LEU A 70 3.98 -12.67 7.75
N ALA A 71 3.95 -11.89 8.83
CA ALA A 71 4.66 -12.21 10.07
C ALA A 71 4.25 -13.60 10.63
N LYS A 72 2.95 -13.91 10.62
CA LYS A 72 2.43 -15.19 11.06
C LYS A 72 2.91 -16.36 10.20
N VAL A 73 2.94 -16.18 8.88
CA VAL A 73 3.45 -17.20 7.93
C VAL A 73 4.93 -17.50 8.20
N LEU A 74 5.75 -16.46 8.39
CA LEU A 74 7.17 -16.63 8.66
C LEU A 74 7.43 -17.22 10.05
N ALA A 75 6.71 -16.78 11.07
CA ALA A 75 6.80 -17.36 12.42
C ALA A 75 6.41 -18.85 12.44
N ASN A 76 5.42 -19.27 11.67
CA ASN A 76 5.05 -20.68 11.53
C ASN A 76 6.13 -21.54 10.83
N LYS A 77 7.12 -20.92 10.21
CA LYS A 77 8.31 -21.59 9.67
C LYS A 77 9.48 -21.63 10.68
N GLY A 78 9.27 -21.17 11.90
CA GLY A 78 10.25 -21.19 12.97
C GLY A 78 11.10 -19.93 13.12
N LEU A 79 10.79 -18.85 12.37
CA LEU A 79 11.54 -17.60 12.43
C LEU A 79 11.07 -16.72 13.59
N GLU A 80 12.01 -16.03 14.26
CA GLU A 80 11.68 -14.88 15.09
C GLU A 80 11.32 -13.69 14.18
N VAL A 81 10.12 -13.14 14.31
CA VAL A 81 9.64 -12.05 13.46
C VAL A 81 9.38 -10.79 14.26
N GLU A 82 9.98 -9.66 13.83
CA GLU A 82 9.68 -8.33 14.33
C GLU A 82 8.94 -7.53 13.25
N LEU A 83 7.72 -7.11 13.56
CA LEU A 83 6.87 -6.34 12.63
C LEU A 83 6.86 -4.87 13.04
N THR A 84 7.19 -3.99 12.08
CA THR A 84 6.99 -2.55 12.20
C THR A 84 5.90 -2.13 11.21
N ILE A 85 4.88 -1.45 11.72
CA ILE A 85 3.68 -1.04 10.97
C ILE A 85 3.68 0.47 10.87
N ILE A 86 3.39 1.02 9.70
CA ILE A 86 3.13 2.45 9.55
C ILE A 86 1.86 2.72 8.75
N ASP A 87 1.11 3.72 9.17
CA ASP A 87 -0.05 4.27 8.47
C ASP A 87 -0.19 5.76 8.82
N LEU A 88 -0.83 6.54 7.94
CA LEU A 88 -1.14 7.95 8.23
C LEU A 88 -2.30 8.09 9.21
N ARG A 89 -3.19 7.11 9.30
CA ARG A 89 -4.41 7.14 10.12
C ARG A 89 -4.13 6.66 11.53
N GLU A 90 -4.44 7.49 12.50
CA GLU A 90 -4.27 7.18 13.93
C GLU A 90 -5.10 5.95 14.36
N SER A 91 -6.34 5.84 13.86
CA SER A 91 -7.21 4.70 14.15
C SER A 91 -6.61 3.39 13.63
N ALA A 92 -6.04 3.41 12.42
CA ALA A 92 -5.41 2.26 11.81
C ALA A 92 -4.18 1.78 12.60
N VAL A 93 -3.32 2.72 13.02
CA VAL A 93 -2.14 2.44 13.86
C VAL A 93 -2.53 1.76 15.16
N ARG A 94 -3.51 2.32 15.89
CA ARG A 94 -4.01 1.74 17.14
C ARG A 94 -4.59 0.33 16.94
N ASP A 95 -5.44 0.18 15.94
CA ASP A 95 -6.14 -1.07 15.67
C ASP A 95 -5.18 -2.15 15.14
N SER A 96 -4.14 -1.79 14.39
CA SER A 96 -3.11 -2.73 13.93
C SER A 96 -2.32 -3.37 15.07
N LEU A 97 -1.97 -2.60 16.11
CA LEU A 97 -1.31 -3.13 17.30
C LEU A 97 -2.22 -4.11 18.07
N LYS A 98 -3.51 -3.76 18.19
CA LYS A 98 -4.50 -4.66 18.82
C LYS A 98 -4.60 -5.96 18.04
N PHE A 99 -4.72 -5.89 16.73
CA PHE A 99 -4.82 -7.07 15.86
C PHE A 99 -3.55 -7.92 15.89
N ALA A 100 -2.35 -7.32 15.82
CA ALA A 100 -1.08 -8.03 15.95
C ALA A 100 -0.99 -8.80 17.28
N LYS A 101 -1.35 -8.15 18.41
CA LYS A 101 -1.40 -8.77 19.73
C LYS A 101 -2.35 -9.96 19.76
N GLU A 102 -3.57 -9.84 19.22
CA GLU A 102 -4.56 -10.94 19.16
C GLU A 102 -4.05 -12.14 18.34
N LYS A 103 -3.21 -11.90 17.34
CA LYS A 103 -2.60 -12.94 16.51
C LYS A 103 -1.25 -13.47 17.07
N GLY A 104 -0.80 -12.95 18.21
CA GLY A 104 0.47 -13.35 18.81
C GLY A 104 1.69 -12.91 18.01
N VAL A 105 1.59 -11.76 17.31
CA VAL A 105 2.68 -11.15 16.54
C VAL A 105 3.28 -9.99 17.33
N LYS A 106 4.60 -10.01 17.53
CA LYS A 106 5.34 -8.90 18.15
C LYS A 106 5.42 -7.74 17.14
N ALA A 107 4.79 -6.62 17.46
CA ALA A 107 4.71 -5.48 16.55
C ALA A 107 4.96 -4.15 17.26
N LYS A 108 5.50 -3.18 16.47
CA LYS A 108 5.51 -1.74 16.77
C LYS A 108 4.71 -1.04 15.67
N ALA A 109 4.05 0.07 15.98
CA ALA A 109 3.31 0.82 14.99
C ALA A 109 3.51 2.33 15.18
N TYR A 110 3.58 3.08 14.07
CA TYR A 110 3.81 4.52 14.06
C TYR A 110 2.85 5.21 13.10
N LYS A 111 2.31 6.35 13.52
CA LYS A 111 1.64 7.29 12.62
C LYS A 111 2.71 8.02 11.83
N MET A 112 2.88 7.66 10.56
CA MET A 112 3.96 8.17 9.72
C MET A 112 3.59 8.09 8.24
N ASP A 113 4.08 9.05 7.45
CA ASP A 113 4.02 8.97 5.99
C ASP A 113 5.00 7.89 5.49
N ALA A 114 4.52 7.02 4.60
CA ALA A 114 5.32 5.94 4.05
C ALA A 114 6.55 6.43 3.25
N VAL A 115 6.52 7.65 2.70
CA VAL A 115 7.68 8.25 2.02
C VAL A 115 8.82 8.61 2.96
N GLU A 116 8.56 8.66 4.27
CA GLU A 116 9.54 8.94 5.32
C GLU A 116 10.00 7.68 6.09
N ALA A 117 9.52 6.51 5.70
CA ALA A 117 9.73 5.24 6.41
C ALA A 117 11.21 4.84 6.52
N TYR A 118 12.07 5.27 5.59
CA TYR A 118 13.52 5.05 5.63
C TYR A 118 14.20 5.54 6.92
N ARG A 119 13.57 6.47 7.65
CA ARG A 119 14.07 6.99 8.95
C ARG A 119 13.96 5.99 10.09
N LEU A 120 13.20 4.91 9.92
CA LEU A 120 13.04 3.86 10.93
C LEU A 120 14.18 2.83 10.94
N GLY A 121 15.12 2.93 9.99
CA GLY A 121 16.22 2.00 9.83
C GLY A 121 16.01 1.04 8.67
N ARG A 122 16.67 -0.15 8.74
CA ARG A 122 16.64 -1.15 7.67
C ARG A 122 15.92 -2.41 8.11
N PHE A 123 15.30 -3.07 7.13
CA PHE A 123 14.45 -4.23 7.32
C PHE A 123 14.75 -5.29 6.26
N ASP A 124 14.57 -6.55 6.63
CA ASP A 124 14.74 -7.68 5.71
C ASP A 124 13.61 -7.73 4.68
N LEU A 125 12.39 -7.32 5.09
CA LEU A 125 11.21 -7.25 4.22
C LEU A 125 10.54 -5.89 4.34
N VAL A 126 10.23 -5.26 3.18
CA VAL A 126 9.38 -4.08 3.10
C VAL A 126 8.13 -4.47 2.33
N LEU A 127 6.97 -4.37 2.97
CA LEU A 127 5.67 -4.77 2.43
C LEU A 127 4.82 -3.56 2.11
N MET A 128 4.13 -3.60 0.97
CA MET A 128 3.03 -2.72 0.58
C MET A 128 1.86 -3.61 0.19
N TYR A 129 0.88 -3.77 1.09
CA TYR A 129 -0.21 -4.72 0.91
C TYR A 129 -1.56 -4.01 0.78
N GLY A 130 -2.41 -4.54 -0.11
CA GLY A 130 -3.79 -4.08 -0.24
C GLY A 130 -3.99 -2.99 -1.28
N ALA A 131 -3.15 -2.95 -2.30
CA ALA A 131 -3.28 -2.04 -3.44
C ALA A 131 -3.20 -0.55 -3.03
N ILE A 132 -2.28 -0.25 -2.10
CA ILE A 132 -2.12 1.10 -1.52
C ILE A 132 -1.60 2.15 -2.51
N LEU A 133 -0.97 1.72 -3.62
CA LEU A 133 -0.33 2.66 -4.56
C LEU A 133 -1.33 3.59 -5.25
N ALA A 134 -2.63 3.29 -5.18
CA ALA A 134 -3.68 4.20 -5.63
C ALA A 134 -3.70 5.54 -4.88
N HIS A 135 -3.17 5.60 -3.65
CA HIS A 135 -3.11 6.81 -2.83
C HIS A 135 -1.87 7.69 -3.11
N PHE A 136 -0.89 7.18 -3.87
CA PHE A 136 0.34 7.91 -4.19
C PHE A 136 0.26 8.47 -5.61
N ASP A 137 0.40 9.78 -5.76
CA ASP A 137 0.44 10.44 -7.07
C ASP A 137 1.73 10.10 -7.85
N SER A 138 1.86 10.66 -9.06
CA SER A 138 3.00 10.36 -9.94
C SER A 138 4.36 10.82 -9.38
N TRP A 139 4.38 11.75 -8.44
CA TRP A 139 5.58 12.26 -7.79
C TRP A 139 5.86 11.57 -6.45
N ALA A 140 4.81 11.22 -5.73
CA ALA A 140 4.92 10.50 -4.48
C ALA A 140 5.37 9.04 -4.65
N LEU A 141 5.00 8.37 -5.76
CA LEU A 141 5.37 6.98 -5.99
C LEU A 141 6.90 6.76 -6.08
N PRO A 142 7.70 7.53 -6.86
CA PRO A 142 9.15 7.40 -6.84
C PRO A 142 9.75 7.66 -5.45
N ARG A 143 9.22 8.64 -4.70
CA ARG A 143 9.66 8.92 -3.32
C ARG A 143 9.37 7.75 -2.38
N LEU A 144 8.20 7.14 -2.49
CA LEU A 144 7.85 5.93 -1.75
C LEU A 144 8.82 4.78 -2.04
N PHE A 145 9.14 4.54 -3.32
CA PHE A 145 10.04 3.47 -3.70
C PHE A 145 11.51 3.75 -3.32
N ALA A 146 11.93 5.02 -3.37
CA ALA A 146 13.23 5.45 -2.83
C ALA A 146 13.30 5.18 -1.32
N SER A 147 12.23 5.52 -0.57
CA SER A 147 12.11 5.27 0.86
C SER A 147 12.15 3.78 1.18
N ALA A 148 11.39 2.97 0.44
CA ALA A 148 11.39 1.51 0.59
C ALA A 148 12.76 0.88 0.31
N ALA A 149 13.47 1.35 -0.73
CA ALA A 149 14.81 0.87 -1.07
C ALA A 149 15.87 1.29 -0.03
N GLU A 150 15.77 2.51 0.53
CA GLU A 150 16.69 2.96 1.60
C GLU A 150 16.42 2.22 2.91
N ALA A 151 15.15 1.90 3.20
CA ALA A 151 14.75 1.09 4.35
C ALA A 151 14.98 -0.42 4.17
N LEU A 152 15.56 -0.87 3.06
CA LEU A 152 15.79 -2.28 2.78
C LEU A 152 17.22 -2.70 3.16
N GLU A 153 17.41 -3.86 3.79
CA GLU A 153 18.72 -4.49 3.94
C GLU A 153 19.30 -4.91 2.57
N GLU A 154 20.62 -5.15 2.49
CA GLU A 154 21.28 -5.49 1.21
C GLU A 154 20.73 -6.76 0.55
N LYS A 155 20.33 -7.74 1.35
CA LYS A 155 19.70 -8.98 0.89
C LYS A 155 18.19 -8.96 1.03
N GLY A 156 17.62 -7.84 1.45
CA GLY A 156 16.19 -7.70 1.72
C GLY A 156 15.34 -7.74 0.46
N VAL A 157 14.04 -7.92 0.65
CA VAL A 157 13.05 -7.99 -0.42
C VAL A 157 11.92 -6.98 -0.17
N VAL A 158 11.61 -6.17 -1.18
CA VAL A 158 10.37 -5.37 -1.25
C VAL A 158 9.28 -6.24 -1.86
N VAL A 159 8.08 -6.24 -1.26
CA VAL A 159 6.89 -6.92 -1.78
C VAL A 159 5.76 -5.90 -1.92
N VAL A 160 5.27 -5.71 -3.13
CA VAL A 160 4.17 -4.79 -3.44
C VAL A 160 2.98 -5.58 -3.99
N GLU A 161 1.86 -5.58 -3.30
CA GLU A 161 0.61 -6.09 -3.84
C GLU A 161 -0.15 -4.97 -4.55
N GLU A 162 -0.41 -5.14 -5.84
CA GLU A 162 -1.18 -4.14 -6.58
C GLU A 162 -2.00 -4.78 -7.72
N MET A 163 -3.08 -4.10 -8.06
CA MET A 163 -3.94 -4.44 -9.18
C MET A 163 -3.45 -3.73 -10.45
N ASP A 164 -3.50 -4.42 -11.60
CA ASP A 164 -3.32 -3.75 -12.89
C ASP A 164 -4.55 -2.90 -13.23
N ARG A 165 -4.59 -1.70 -12.67
CA ARG A 165 -5.75 -0.81 -12.78
C ARG A 165 -5.95 -0.30 -14.20
N VAL A 166 -4.88 -0.15 -14.98
CA VAL A 166 -4.97 0.28 -16.39
C VAL A 166 -5.64 -0.82 -17.20
N HIS A 167 -5.19 -2.08 -17.07
CA HIS A 167 -5.81 -3.22 -17.74
C HIS A 167 -7.28 -3.37 -17.34
N VAL A 168 -7.59 -3.28 -16.04
CA VAL A 168 -8.97 -3.36 -15.55
C VAL A 168 -9.87 -2.30 -16.16
N ILE A 169 -9.38 -1.05 -16.29
CA ILE A 169 -10.16 0.05 -16.91
C ILE A 169 -10.38 -0.23 -18.40
N PHE A 170 -9.37 -0.71 -19.13
CA PHE A 170 -9.55 -1.06 -20.53
C PHE A 170 -10.58 -2.18 -20.74
N MET A 171 -10.58 -3.19 -19.87
CA MET A 171 -11.51 -4.33 -19.97
C MET A 171 -12.93 -4.03 -19.49
N SER A 172 -13.07 -3.23 -18.42
CA SER A 172 -14.37 -2.98 -17.75
C SER A 172 -14.91 -1.55 -17.92
N LYS A 173 -14.22 -0.69 -18.66
CA LYS A 173 -14.42 0.75 -18.81
C LYS A 173 -14.21 1.52 -17.49
N PHE A 174 -13.90 2.80 -17.62
CA PHE A 174 -13.84 3.70 -16.48
C PHE A 174 -15.24 3.89 -15.88
N LYS A 175 -15.36 3.70 -14.59
CA LYS A 175 -16.65 3.85 -13.89
C LYS A 175 -16.71 5.23 -13.25
N GLU A 176 -17.49 6.12 -13.81
CA GLU A 176 -17.76 7.44 -13.24
C GLU A 176 -18.48 7.34 -11.89
N PHE A 177 -19.37 6.36 -11.76
CA PHE A 177 -20.16 6.08 -10.56
C PHE A 177 -19.86 4.65 -10.05
N ILE A 178 -19.64 4.51 -8.73
CA ILE A 178 -19.44 3.23 -8.06
C ILE A 178 -20.27 3.20 -6.78
N VAL A 179 -20.95 2.09 -6.51
CA VAL A 179 -21.49 1.79 -5.19
C VAL A 179 -20.36 1.18 -4.37
N GLU A 180 -19.86 1.91 -3.38
CA GLU A 180 -18.75 1.46 -2.52
C GLU A 180 -19.23 0.47 -1.47
N ASN A 181 -20.33 0.79 -0.79
CA ASN A 181 -20.98 -0.09 0.16
C ASN A 181 -22.50 -0.15 -0.16
N PRO A 182 -23.03 -1.34 -0.53
CA PRO A 182 -24.45 -1.48 -0.89
C PRO A 182 -25.37 -1.71 0.33
N LYS A 183 -24.85 -1.84 1.54
CA LYS A 183 -25.67 -2.11 2.73
C LYS A 183 -26.53 -0.90 3.04
N PRO A 184 -27.86 -1.03 3.22
CA PRO A 184 -28.76 0.12 3.45
C PRO A 184 -28.34 1.02 4.61
N GLU A 185 -27.87 0.42 5.71
CA GLU A 185 -27.42 1.14 6.91
C GLU A 185 -26.09 1.91 6.73
N ALA A 186 -25.32 1.57 5.70
CA ALA A 186 -24.01 2.12 5.40
C ALA A 186 -23.83 2.43 3.92
N LEU A 187 -24.93 2.67 3.21
CA LEU A 187 -24.90 2.94 1.78
C LEU A 187 -23.97 4.12 1.46
N SER A 188 -22.97 3.83 0.66
CA SER A 188 -22.04 4.83 0.16
C SER A 188 -21.71 4.63 -1.30
N ILE A 189 -21.47 5.75 -1.96
CA ILE A 189 -21.17 5.83 -3.38
C ILE A 189 -19.91 6.64 -3.61
N SER A 190 -19.25 6.45 -4.75
CA SER A 190 -18.24 7.38 -5.21
C SER A 190 -18.50 7.83 -6.64
N VAL A 191 -18.19 9.11 -6.90
CA VAL A 191 -18.42 9.76 -8.19
C VAL A 191 -17.14 10.43 -8.66
N HIS A 192 -16.85 10.32 -9.96
CA HIS A 192 -15.73 11.05 -10.56
C HIS A 192 -15.94 12.56 -10.39
N ALA A 193 -14.89 13.27 -9.92
CA ALA A 193 -14.93 14.68 -9.56
C ALA A 193 -13.92 15.54 -10.33
N GLY A 194 -13.13 14.94 -11.23
CA GLY A 194 -12.15 15.65 -12.04
C GLY A 194 -10.80 14.93 -12.15
N TYR A 195 -9.86 15.63 -12.79
CA TYR A 195 -8.51 15.14 -13.02
C TYR A 195 -7.49 16.23 -12.76
N ASP A 196 -6.43 15.90 -12.03
CA ASP A 196 -5.27 16.75 -11.81
C ASP A 196 -4.14 16.33 -12.76
N PRO A 197 -3.86 17.07 -13.84
CA PRO A 197 -2.84 16.70 -14.82
C PRO A 197 -1.42 16.84 -14.29
N VAL A 198 -1.18 17.64 -13.25
CA VAL A 198 0.14 17.76 -12.63
C VAL A 198 0.46 16.52 -11.83
N LYS A 199 -0.48 16.04 -11.02
CA LYS A 199 -0.32 14.87 -10.17
C LYS A 199 -0.62 13.55 -10.89
N GLY A 200 -1.31 13.61 -12.03
CA GLY A 200 -1.80 12.42 -12.73
C GLY A 200 -2.92 11.71 -11.95
N SER A 201 -3.65 12.44 -11.13
CA SER A 201 -4.62 11.90 -10.19
C SER A 201 -6.05 12.14 -10.65
N TYR A 202 -6.88 11.10 -10.62
CA TYR A 202 -8.33 11.23 -10.76
C TYR A 202 -8.93 11.54 -9.41
N LEU A 203 -9.77 12.56 -9.34
CA LEU A 203 -10.45 12.95 -8.10
C LEU A 203 -11.78 12.21 -8.02
N ARG A 204 -12.10 11.67 -6.85
CA ARG A 204 -13.39 11.04 -6.57
C ARG A 204 -13.99 11.61 -5.30
N ASN A 205 -15.28 11.96 -5.38
CA ASN A 205 -16.09 12.27 -4.22
C ASN A 205 -16.64 10.96 -3.65
N TYR A 206 -16.27 10.63 -2.44
CA TYR A 206 -16.88 9.54 -1.66
C TYR A 206 -18.00 10.13 -0.82
N ILE A 207 -19.20 9.58 -0.92
CA ILE A 207 -20.43 10.14 -0.38
C ILE A 207 -21.13 9.09 0.46
N ARG A 208 -21.37 9.38 1.73
CA ARG A 208 -22.26 8.59 2.58
C ARG A 208 -23.71 9.08 2.38
N VAL A 209 -24.58 8.19 1.86
CA VAL A 209 -25.93 8.59 1.43
C VAL A 209 -26.82 9.02 2.59
N LYS A 210 -26.64 8.41 3.77
CA LYS A 210 -27.47 8.65 4.95
C LYS A 210 -27.52 10.13 5.38
N ASP A 211 -26.41 10.84 5.32
CA ASP A 211 -26.23 12.21 5.81
C ASP A 211 -25.55 13.14 4.79
N TRP A 212 -25.33 12.64 3.58
CA TRP A 212 -24.67 13.36 2.49
C TRP A 212 -23.26 13.86 2.84
N GLU A 213 -22.60 13.16 3.77
CA GLU A 213 -21.21 13.48 4.07
C GLU A 213 -20.30 13.13 2.90
N VAL A 214 -19.42 14.08 2.53
CA VAL A 214 -18.58 13.97 1.34
C VAL A 214 -17.10 14.18 1.69
N VAL A 215 -16.24 13.34 1.12
CA VAL A 215 -14.79 13.58 1.08
C VAL A 215 -14.25 13.35 -0.34
N THR A 216 -13.39 14.25 -0.80
CA THR A 216 -12.71 14.09 -2.09
C THR A 216 -11.32 13.51 -1.86
N LEU A 217 -11.04 12.37 -2.50
CA LEU A 217 -9.73 11.73 -2.48
C LEU A 217 -9.17 11.56 -3.91
N PRO A 218 -7.86 11.68 -4.09
CA PRO A 218 -7.19 11.30 -5.32
C PRO A 218 -7.13 9.78 -5.46
N VAL A 219 -7.25 9.29 -6.69
CA VAL A 219 -7.04 7.89 -7.06
C VAL A 219 -6.11 7.84 -8.26
N ASN A 220 -5.10 7.00 -8.19
CA ASN A 220 -4.09 6.89 -9.24
C ASN A 220 -4.15 5.51 -9.89
N PHE A 221 -4.11 5.47 -11.23
CA PHE A 221 -4.20 4.25 -12.01
C PHE A 221 -2.87 3.94 -12.69
N ARG A 222 -2.33 2.73 -12.48
CA ARG A 222 -1.08 2.27 -13.07
C ARG A 222 -1.20 0.84 -13.53
N SER A 223 -0.43 0.49 -14.57
CA SER A 223 -0.20 -0.91 -14.94
C SER A 223 0.85 -1.53 -14.03
N ILE A 224 0.84 -2.85 -13.94
CA ILE A 224 1.84 -3.58 -13.16
C ILE A 224 3.25 -3.35 -13.73
N SER A 225 3.38 -3.26 -15.05
CA SER A 225 4.67 -2.96 -15.69
C SER A 225 5.21 -1.57 -15.32
N THR A 226 4.34 -0.55 -15.23
CA THR A 226 4.74 0.79 -14.78
C THR A 226 5.22 0.77 -13.32
N ILE A 227 4.52 0.02 -12.46
CA ILE A 227 4.91 -0.15 -11.05
C ILE A 227 6.27 -0.85 -10.96
N ALA A 228 6.42 -1.98 -11.65
CA ALA A 228 7.65 -2.77 -11.67
C ALA A 228 8.85 -1.97 -12.22
N SER A 229 8.67 -1.26 -13.34
CA SER A 229 9.74 -0.46 -13.94
C SER A 229 10.12 0.75 -13.09
N THR A 230 9.17 1.38 -12.40
CA THR A 230 9.47 2.46 -11.45
C THR A 230 10.25 1.91 -10.23
N LEU A 231 9.86 0.76 -9.68
CA LEU A 231 10.58 0.12 -8.59
C LEU A 231 12.00 -0.29 -8.99
N TRP A 232 12.18 -0.74 -10.26
CA TRP A 232 13.50 -1.10 -10.82
C TRP A 232 14.51 0.04 -10.84
N LEU A 233 14.08 1.29 -10.86
CA LEU A 233 15.00 2.44 -10.75
C LEU A 233 15.75 2.43 -9.41
N PHE A 234 15.17 1.86 -8.36
CA PHE A 234 15.70 1.86 -7.00
C PHE A 234 16.29 0.51 -6.58
N LEU A 235 15.90 -0.59 -7.23
CA LEU A 235 16.33 -1.96 -6.94
C LEU A 235 16.99 -2.59 -8.19
N LYS A 236 17.96 -3.49 -8.00
CA LYS A 236 18.69 -4.09 -9.12
C LYS A 236 17.89 -5.16 -9.86
N ASP A 237 17.02 -5.87 -9.14
CA ASP A 237 16.30 -7.01 -9.69
C ASP A 237 14.81 -6.94 -9.30
N ILE A 238 13.93 -7.24 -10.25
CA ILE A 238 12.49 -7.19 -10.12
C ILE A 238 11.88 -8.48 -10.64
N ASP A 239 10.90 -9.01 -9.90
CA ASP A 239 10.07 -10.12 -10.35
C ASP A 239 8.58 -9.81 -10.20
N ILE A 240 7.74 -10.46 -10.98
CA ILE A 240 6.29 -10.28 -10.95
C ILE A 240 5.64 -11.65 -10.75
N VAL A 241 4.94 -11.80 -9.63
CA VAL A 241 4.23 -13.03 -9.27
C VAL A 241 2.73 -12.83 -9.48
N LYS A 242 2.13 -13.67 -10.30
CA LYS A 242 0.68 -13.71 -10.49
C LYS A 242 0.01 -14.32 -9.27
N THR A 243 -1.04 -13.67 -8.75
CA THR A 243 -1.85 -14.22 -7.67
C THR A 243 -3.02 -15.05 -8.21
N GLU A 244 -3.77 -15.72 -7.32
CA GLU A 244 -5.02 -16.41 -7.69
C GLU A 244 -6.16 -15.44 -8.03
N THR A 245 -6.06 -14.20 -7.59
CA THR A 245 -7.04 -13.15 -7.89
C THR A 245 -6.70 -12.55 -9.25
N GLU A 246 -7.67 -12.49 -10.13
CA GLU A 246 -7.51 -11.91 -11.46
C GLU A 246 -7.04 -10.43 -11.35
N ASN A 247 -6.10 -10.05 -12.21
CA ASN A 247 -5.52 -8.71 -12.30
C ASN A 247 -4.83 -8.18 -11.03
N LEU A 248 -4.63 -9.04 -10.02
CA LEU A 248 -3.88 -8.74 -8.79
C LEU A 248 -2.53 -9.47 -8.83
N TYR A 249 -1.45 -8.73 -8.60
CA TYR A 249 -0.08 -9.24 -8.70
C TYR A 249 0.72 -8.86 -7.46
N LEU A 250 1.82 -9.60 -7.23
CA LEU A 250 2.87 -9.19 -6.33
C LEU A 250 4.09 -8.80 -7.17
N VAL A 251 4.55 -7.57 -7.02
CA VAL A 251 5.81 -7.10 -7.58
C VAL A 251 6.86 -7.20 -6.49
N LEU A 252 7.90 -7.97 -6.75
CA LEU A 252 9.02 -8.16 -5.86
C LEU A 252 10.22 -7.39 -6.37
N GLY A 253 11.01 -6.86 -5.43
CA GLY A 253 12.27 -6.23 -5.77
C GLY A 253 13.35 -6.51 -4.73
N LYS A 254 14.61 -6.67 -5.16
CA LYS A 254 15.74 -6.90 -4.27
C LYS A 254 16.98 -6.12 -4.66
N THR A 255 17.93 -6.07 -3.73
CA THR A 255 19.24 -5.43 -3.89
C THR A 255 19.11 -3.93 -4.15
N PRO A 256 19.05 -3.09 -3.11
CA PRO A 256 18.88 -1.64 -3.25
C PRO A 256 20.07 -1.01 -3.98
N ARG A 257 19.79 -0.10 -4.92
CA ARG A 257 20.83 0.64 -5.66
C ARG A 257 21.42 1.80 -4.86
N ARG A 258 20.60 2.46 -4.01
CA ARG A 258 20.94 3.64 -3.19
C ARG A 258 21.56 4.82 -3.97
N LEU A 259 21.34 4.88 -5.28
CA LEU A 259 21.84 5.97 -6.13
C LEU A 259 20.98 7.23 -6.01
N LEU A 260 19.67 7.03 -5.80
CA LEU A 260 18.68 8.09 -5.66
C LEU A 260 17.93 7.87 -4.34
N LYS A 261 18.15 8.77 -3.38
CA LYS A 261 17.54 8.72 -2.05
C LYS A 261 16.28 9.58 -1.97
N PRO A 262 15.40 9.37 -0.97
CA PRO A 262 14.22 10.20 -0.78
C PRO A 262 14.53 11.71 -0.70
N GLU A 263 15.62 12.09 -0.04
CA GLU A 263 16.03 13.49 0.11
C GLU A 263 16.43 14.16 -1.20
N HIS A 264 16.83 13.38 -2.22
CA HIS A 264 17.16 13.91 -3.55
C HIS A 264 15.93 14.20 -4.41
N LEU A 265 14.74 13.70 -3.99
CA LEU A 265 13.48 13.82 -4.73
C LEU A 265 12.64 14.97 -4.19
N GLU A 266 13.18 16.18 -4.28
CA GLU A 266 12.43 17.39 -3.96
C GLU A 266 11.27 17.61 -4.95
N GLU A 267 10.24 18.33 -4.50
CA GLU A 267 9.14 18.71 -5.39
C GLU A 267 9.61 19.63 -6.51
N PRO A 268 9.40 19.24 -7.79
CA PRO A 268 9.78 20.08 -8.92
C PRO A 268 8.87 21.31 -9.05
N THR A 269 9.31 22.29 -9.84
CA THR A 269 8.62 23.57 -10.02
C THR A 269 7.15 23.42 -10.41
N VAL A 270 6.81 22.45 -11.25
CA VAL A 270 5.42 22.22 -11.69
C VAL A 270 4.53 21.79 -10.53
N VAL A 271 5.04 20.98 -9.61
CA VAL A 271 4.31 20.53 -8.41
C VAL A 271 4.13 21.68 -7.43
N LYS A 272 5.22 22.42 -7.13
CA LYS A 272 5.17 23.61 -6.28
C LYS A 272 4.20 24.68 -6.80
N ARG A 273 4.09 24.83 -8.12
CA ARG A 273 3.15 25.75 -8.75
C ARG A 273 1.71 25.22 -8.77
N GLY A 274 1.49 23.91 -8.74
CA GLY A 274 0.19 23.25 -8.72
C GLY A 274 -0.61 23.33 -10.05
N LYS A 275 -0.02 23.84 -11.11
CA LYS A 275 -0.65 23.94 -12.45
C LYS A 275 0.39 23.89 -13.55
N PRO A 276 0.04 23.44 -14.78
CA PRO A 276 0.90 23.56 -15.96
C PRO A 276 1.29 25.00 -16.26
N TRP A 277 2.36 25.19 -17.02
CA TRP A 277 2.70 26.51 -17.57
C TRP A 277 1.72 26.83 -18.71
N ASN A 278 1.14 28.01 -18.66
CA ASN A 278 0.27 28.49 -19.75
C ASN A 278 1.06 29.41 -20.67
N PHE A 279 1.01 29.16 -21.97
CA PHE A 279 1.36 30.14 -22.99
C PHE A 279 0.15 31.09 -23.13
N LEU A 280 0.32 32.33 -22.70
CA LEU A 280 -0.65 33.42 -23.01
C LEU A 280 -0.25 34.08 -24.31
#